data_c7e606c2347171943499dd153b03fad5
#
_entry.id   c7e606c2347171943499dd153b03fad5
#
_cell.length_a   1.000
_cell.length_b   1.000
_cell.length_c   1.000
_cell.angle_alpha   90.00
_cell.angle_beta   90.00
_cell.angle_gamma   90.00
#
_symmetry.space_group_name_H-M   'P 1'
#
loop_
_entity.id
_entity.type
_entity.pdbx_description
1 polymer ?
#
loop_
_entity_poly.entity_id
_entity_poly.type
_entity_poly.pdbx_seq_one_letter_code
_entity_poly.pdbx_strand_id
1 'polypeptide(L)'
;APNQVWSMDFVFDALSTGRRIKCLTVVDDFTKESVGILVEHGISGFRVTRALDEMARFRGYPKAIRTDQGLEFTGKVLDQWVYQRDIKLKLIQLGKPTQSAFIESFNGKFRDECLNEHWFCSLAEARIRIAAWRRDYNEHRPHSAIGNLTP
;
A
#
# COMPACT_ATOMS: atom_id res chain seq x y z
N ALA A 1 -11.91 -14.15 0.31
CA ALA A 1 -12.77 -13.15 -0.33
C ALA A 1 -12.07 -11.80 -0.39
N PRO A 2 -12.34 -10.99 -1.40
CA PRO A 2 -11.82 -9.63 -1.45
C PRO A 2 -12.19 -8.84 -0.20
N ASN A 3 -11.33 -7.89 0.17
CA ASN A 3 -11.53 -6.99 1.32
C ASN A 3 -11.58 -7.70 2.68
N GLN A 4 -11.03 -8.89 2.79
CA GLN A 4 -10.87 -9.49 4.11
C GLN A 4 -9.72 -8.82 4.86
N VAL A 5 -8.54 -8.79 4.25
CA VAL A 5 -7.35 -8.18 4.86
C VAL A 5 -6.65 -7.31 3.82
N TRP A 6 -6.39 -6.06 4.19
CA TRP A 6 -5.47 -5.20 3.46
C TRP A 6 -4.16 -5.15 4.23
N SER A 7 -3.06 -5.41 3.55
CA SER A 7 -1.72 -5.19 4.10
C SER A 7 -1.20 -3.84 3.61
N MET A 8 -0.53 -3.09 4.47
CA MET A 8 0.04 -1.80 4.09
C MET A 8 1.43 -1.61 4.65
N ASP A 9 2.22 -0.79 3.95
CA ASP A 9 3.60 -0.51 4.31
C ASP A 9 4.02 0.81 3.68
N PHE A 10 5.17 1.33 4.12
CA PHE A 10 5.81 2.49 3.52
C PHE A 10 7.00 2.08 2.67
N VAL A 11 7.14 2.73 1.53
CA VAL A 11 8.30 2.60 0.66
C VAL A 11 8.86 4.00 0.42
N PHE A 12 10.17 4.15 0.49
CA PHE A 12 10.84 5.44 0.37
C PHE A 12 11.63 5.52 -0.92
N ASP A 13 11.66 6.70 -1.51
CA ASP A 13 12.50 7.00 -2.65
C ASP A 13 12.86 8.50 -2.63
N ALA A 14 13.53 8.98 -3.65
CA ALA A 14 13.88 10.38 -3.76
C ALA A 14 13.65 10.87 -5.19
N LEU A 15 13.31 12.14 -5.30
CA LEU A 15 13.25 12.83 -6.59
C LEU A 15 14.69 13.09 -7.09
N SER A 16 14.82 13.41 -8.36
CA SER A 16 16.12 13.75 -8.94
C SER A 16 16.76 14.97 -8.28
N THR A 17 15.96 15.81 -7.64
CA THR A 17 16.43 16.95 -6.85
C THR A 17 17.05 16.54 -5.51
N GLY A 18 16.93 15.28 -5.13
CA GLY A 18 17.35 14.79 -3.81
C GLY A 18 16.26 14.84 -2.75
N ARG A 19 15.13 15.49 -3.03
CA ARG A 19 14.04 15.57 -2.07
C ARG A 19 13.35 14.21 -1.92
N ARG A 20 13.16 13.78 -0.68
CA ARG A 20 12.60 12.45 -0.39
C ARG A 20 11.10 12.41 -0.67
N ILE A 21 10.65 11.24 -1.12
CA ILE A 21 9.23 10.92 -1.22
C ILE A 21 8.94 9.67 -0.39
N LYS A 22 7.71 9.58 0.06
CA LYS A 22 7.21 8.48 0.87
C LYS A 22 5.96 7.94 0.21
N CYS A 23 5.92 6.63 0.00
CA CYS A 23 4.80 5.96 -0.63
C CYS A 23 4.12 5.05 0.39
N LEU A 24 2.81 5.18 0.55
CA LEU A 24 2.01 4.23 1.30
C LEU A 24 1.46 3.22 0.30
N THR A 25 1.86 1.97 0.42
CA THR A 25 1.37 0.88 -0.42
C THR A 25 0.32 0.08 0.34
N VAL A 26 -0.78 -0.21 -0.32
CA VAL A 26 -1.88 -1.00 0.26
C VAL A 26 -2.27 -2.08 -0.75
N VAL A 27 -2.26 -3.33 -0.31
CA VAL A 27 -2.61 -4.47 -1.16
C VAL A 27 -3.71 -5.30 -0.50
N ASP A 28 -4.57 -5.89 -1.32
CA ASP A 28 -5.56 -6.86 -0.87
C ASP A 28 -4.88 -8.23 -0.81
N ASP A 29 -4.80 -8.81 0.37
CA ASP A 29 -4.08 -10.08 0.55
C ASP A 29 -4.70 -11.25 -0.21
N PHE A 30 -6.00 -11.19 -0.48
CA PHE A 30 -6.68 -12.25 -1.21
C PHE A 30 -6.48 -12.10 -2.72
N THR A 31 -6.83 -10.94 -3.28
CA THR A 31 -6.77 -10.73 -4.73
C THR A 31 -5.36 -10.41 -5.23
N LYS A 32 -4.45 -10.02 -4.33
CA LYS A 32 -3.10 -9.52 -4.65
C LYS A 32 -3.10 -8.22 -5.44
N GLU A 33 -4.25 -7.57 -5.57
CA GLU A 33 -4.35 -6.27 -6.22
C GLU A 33 -3.77 -5.18 -5.35
N SER A 34 -3.22 -4.15 -6.00
CA SER A 34 -2.90 -2.90 -5.32
C SER A 34 -4.19 -2.13 -5.09
N VAL A 35 -4.56 -1.93 -3.85
CA VAL A 35 -5.73 -1.15 -3.46
C VAL A 35 -5.47 0.34 -3.71
N GLY A 36 -4.25 0.76 -3.48
CA GLY A 36 -3.83 2.13 -3.75
C GLY A 36 -2.37 2.36 -3.39
N ILE A 37 -1.81 3.42 -3.95
CA ILE A 37 -0.48 3.90 -3.58
C ILE A 37 -0.59 5.41 -3.40
N LEU A 38 -0.37 5.89 -2.17
CA LEU A 38 -0.31 7.31 -1.88
C LEU A 38 1.14 7.77 -1.98
N VAL A 39 1.39 8.87 -2.69
CA VAL A 39 2.75 9.40 -2.90
C VAL A 39 2.78 10.83 -2.38
N GLU A 40 3.60 11.08 -1.36
CA GLU A 40 3.75 12.39 -0.73
C GLU A 40 5.21 12.58 -0.31
N HIS A 41 5.58 13.80 0.09
CA HIS A 41 6.88 14.01 0.71
C HIS A 41 6.90 13.51 2.15
N GLY A 42 5.78 13.64 2.85
CA GLY A 42 5.59 13.10 4.19
C GLY A 42 4.14 12.67 4.36
N ILE A 43 3.90 11.68 5.19
CA ILE A 43 2.55 11.14 5.40
C ILE A 43 2.31 11.04 6.90
N SER A 44 1.38 11.84 7.41
CA SER A 44 0.95 11.77 8.79
C SER A 44 -0.07 10.65 9.01
N GLY A 45 -0.35 10.33 10.27
CA GLY A 45 -1.40 9.37 10.60
C GLY A 45 -2.76 9.78 10.04
N PHE A 46 -3.08 11.07 10.10
CA PHE A 46 -4.32 11.57 9.49
C PHE A 46 -4.34 11.36 7.99
N ARG A 47 -3.21 11.55 7.31
CA ARG A 47 -3.15 11.36 5.85
C ARG A 47 -3.30 9.89 5.49
N VAL A 48 -2.75 8.98 6.31
CA VAL A 48 -2.96 7.53 6.14
C VAL A 48 -4.45 7.22 6.19
N THR A 49 -5.15 7.66 7.23
CA THR A 49 -6.57 7.34 7.37
C THR A 49 -7.42 7.94 6.27
N ARG A 50 -7.09 9.15 5.81
CA ARG A 50 -7.79 9.75 4.66
C ARG A 50 -7.58 8.96 3.38
N ALA A 51 -6.36 8.48 3.15
CA ALA A 51 -6.07 7.65 1.99
C ALA A 51 -6.85 6.34 2.04
N LEU A 52 -6.93 5.72 3.21
CA LEU A 52 -7.71 4.50 3.38
C LEU A 52 -9.20 4.73 3.13
N ASP A 53 -9.74 5.85 3.60
CA ASP A 53 -11.13 6.23 3.30
C ASP A 53 -11.35 6.41 1.80
N GLU A 54 -10.43 7.08 1.11
CA GLU A 54 -10.51 7.26 -0.34
C GLU A 54 -10.47 5.93 -1.08
N MET A 55 -9.59 5.02 -0.67
CA MET A 55 -9.49 3.70 -1.26
C MET A 55 -10.76 2.87 -1.03
N ALA A 56 -11.38 3.03 0.14
CA ALA A 56 -12.59 2.30 0.49
C ALA A 56 -13.86 2.80 -0.23
N ARG A 57 -13.79 3.98 -0.85
CA ARG A 57 -14.97 4.58 -1.49
C ARG A 57 -15.65 3.68 -2.51
N PHE A 58 -14.83 2.99 -3.31
CA PHE A 58 -15.35 2.20 -4.41
C PHE A 58 -15.35 0.70 -4.11
N ARG A 59 -14.46 0.23 -3.26
CA ARG A 59 -14.39 -1.21 -2.99
C ARG A 59 -14.85 -1.59 -1.60
N GLY A 60 -15.19 -0.61 -0.75
CA GLY A 60 -15.60 -0.84 0.63
C GLY A 60 -14.42 -1.02 1.56
N TYR A 61 -14.71 -1.09 2.86
CA TYR A 61 -13.69 -1.23 3.88
C TYR A 61 -13.30 -2.68 4.07
N PRO A 62 -12.03 -2.94 4.41
CA PRO A 62 -11.60 -4.31 4.73
C PRO A 62 -12.10 -4.69 6.13
N LYS A 63 -12.10 -5.97 6.42
CA LYS A 63 -12.40 -6.46 7.76
C LYS A 63 -11.21 -6.32 8.69
N ALA A 64 -10.00 -6.35 8.14
CA ALA A 64 -8.78 -6.20 8.90
C ALA A 64 -7.71 -5.47 8.09
N ILE A 65 -6.80 -4.81 8.80
CA ILE A 65 -5.61 -4.20 8.21
C ILE A 65 -4.40 -4.81 8.90
N ARG A 66 -3.45 -5.26 8.09
CA ARG A 66 -2.17 -5.79 8.57
C ARG A 66 -1.08 -4.79 8.30
N THR A 67 -0.28 -4.47 9.32
CA THR A 67 0.80 -3.50 9.20
C THR A 67 1.90 -3.84 10.19
N ASP A 68 3.07 -3.24 10.02
CA ASP A 68 4.15 -3.40 10.99
C ASP A 68 3.91 -2.49 12.21
N GLN A 69 4.83 -2.55 13.18
CA GLN A 69 4.73 -1.77 14.41
C GLN A 69 5.41 -0.40 14.29
N GLY A 70 5.55 0.13 13.10
CA GLY A 70 6.12 1.45 12.88
C GLY A 70 5.30 2.55 13.53
N LEU A 71 5.95 3.64 13.92
CA LEU A 71 5.30 4.75 14.63
C LEU A 71 4.13 5.34 13.84
N GLU A 72 4.25 5.40 12.52
CA GLU A 72 3.21 5.94 11.65
C GLU A 72 1.94 5.09 11.67
N PHE A 73 2.07 3.80 12.01
CA PHE A 73 0.95 2.87 11.97
C PHE A 73 0.42 2.52 13.37
N THR A 74 1.12 2.90 14.45
CA THR A 74 0.72 2.57 15.82
C THR A 74 0.17 3.76 16.60
N GLY A 75 -0.04 4.88 15.92
CA GLY A 75 -0.54 6.08 16.56
C GLY A 75 -2.02 6.01 16.89
N LYS A 76 -2.44 6.91 17.78
CA LYS A 76 -3.84 6.98 18.21
C LYS A 76 -4.82 7.22 17.07
N VAL A 77 -4.38 7.93 16.03
CA VAL A 77 -5.25 8.26 14.91
C VAL A 77 -5.68 7.00 14.18
N LEU A 78 -4.75 6.09 13.90
CA LEU A 78 -5.08 4.83 13.24
C LEU A 78 -5.91 3.94 14.16
N ASP A 79 -5.55 3.87 15.44
CA ASP A 79 -6.29 3.06 16.42
C ASP A 79 -7.75 3.49 16.50
N GLN A 80 -8.01 4.80 16.57
CA GLN A 80 -9.36 5.34 16.61
C GLN A 80 -10.10 5.08 15.30
N TRP A 81 -9.41 5.22 14.17
CA TRP A 81 -10.00 5.03 12.85
C TRP A 81 -10.48 3.60 12.66
N VAL A 82 -9.65 2.60 13.00
CA VAL A 82 -10.04 1.19 12.88
C VAL A 82 -11.17 0.85 13.85
N TYR A 83 -11.11 1.37 15.08
CA TYR A 83 -12.15 1.15 16.08
C TYR A 83 -13.50 1.66 15.61
N GLN A 84 -13.54 2.88 15.09
CA GLN A 84 -14.78 3.51 14.62
C GLN A 84 -15.43 2.76 13.46
N ARG A 85 -14.64 2.04 12.67
CA ARG A 85 -15.11 1.32 11.49
C ARG A 85 -15.22 -0.18 11.70
N ASP A 86 -14.99 -0.64 12.90
CA ASP A 86 -15.02 -2.06 13.25
C ASP A 86 -14.05 -2.87 12.38
N ILE A 87 -12.87 -2.29 12.16
CA ILE A 87 -11.78 -2.93 11.42
C ILE A 87 -10.78 -3.47 12.43
N LYS A 88 -10.33 -4.71 12.25
CA LYS A 88 -9.35 -5.32 13.10
C LYS A 88 -7.95 -4.91 12.68
N LEU A 89 -7.15 -4.42 13.61
CA LEU A 89 -5.75 -4.08 13.33
C LEU A 89 -4.88 -5.27 13.70
N LYS A 90 -4.13 -5.79 12.71
CA LYS A 90 -3.22 -6.92 12.89
C LYS A 90 -1.79 -6.43 12.74
N LEU A 91 -1.03 -6.45 13.83
CA LEU A 91 0.38 -6.07 13.79
C LEU A 91 1.22 -7.27 13.37
N ILE A 92 2.14 -7.04 12.43
CA ILE A 92 3.04 -8.07 11.95
C ILE A 92 4.06 -8.38 13.06
N GLN A 93 4.20 -9.66 13.39
CA GLN A 93 5.11 -10.10 14.43
C GLN A 93 6.51 -10.32 13.87
N LEU A 94 7.51 -9.88 14.61
CA LEU A 94 8.91 -10.12 14.26
C LEU A 94 9.16 -11.63 14.25
N GLY A 95 9.96 -12.07 13.27
CA GLY A 95 10.31 -13.48 13.14
C GLY A 95 9.26 -14.34 12.48
N LYS A 96 8.17 -13.74 11.96
CA LYS A 96 7.14 -14.46 11.22
C LYS A 96 7.02 -13.89 9.80
N PRO A 97 7.96 -14.21 8.90
CA PRO A 97 8.02 -13.60 7.57
C PRO A 97 6.80 -13.89 6.69
N THR A 98 6.09 -14.99 6.95
CA THR A 98 4.90 -15.32 6.16
C THR A 98 3.77 -14.31 6.33
N GLN A 99 3.75 -13.56 7.43
CA GLN A 99 2.69 -12.60 7.70
C GLN A 99 2.77 -11.36 6.82
N SER A 100 3.95 -11.06 6.25
CA SER A 100 4.16 -9.88 5.41
C SER A 100 4.54 -10.24 3.98
N ALA A 101 4.44 -11.51 3.59
CA ALA A 101 4.97 -12.00 2.32
C ALA A 101 4.39 -11.28 1.10
N PHE A 102 3.09 -10.99 1.10
CA PHE A 102 2.44 -10.37 -0.05
C PHE A 102 2.84 -8.92 -0.22
N ILE A 103 2.83 -8.15 0.88
CA ILE A 103 3.21 -6.74 0.80
C ILE A 103 4.70 -6.59 0.47
N GLU A 104 5.54 -7.47 0.99
CA GLU A 104 6.97 -7.47 0.65
C GLU A 104 7.20 -7.78 -0.81
N SER A 105 6.52 -8.79 -1.34
CA SER A 105 6.60 -9.16 -2.75
C SER A 105 6.11 -8.02 -3.65
N PHE A 106 5.01 -7.40 -3.30
CA PHE A 106 4.48 -6.25 -4.03
C PHE A 106 5.48 -5.09 -4.01
N ASN A 107 6.00 -4.76 -2.83
CA ASN A 107 6.95 -3.66 -2.69
C ASN A 107 8.24 -3.92 -3.47
N GLY A 108 8.69 -5.18 -3.54
CA GLY A 108 9.83 -5.56 -4.36
C GLY A 108 9.60 -5.27 -5.84
N LYS A 109 8.46 -5.67 -6.37
CA LYS A 109 8.09 -5.41 -7.75
C LYS A 109 7.92 -3.91 -8.02
N PHE A 110 7.28 -3.21 -7.11
CA PHE A 110 7.10 -1.77 -7.22
C PHE A 110 8.46 -1.06 -7.30
N ARG A 111 9.40 -1.44 -6.46
CA ARG A 111 10.74 -0.85 -6.49
C ARG A 111 11.48 -1.20 -7.77
N ASP A 112 11.48 -2.48 -8.16
CA ASP A 112 12.27 -2.94 -9.31
C ASP A 112 11.70 -2.44 -10.63
N GLU A 113 10.39 -2.41 -10.78
CA GLU A 113 9.74 -2.15 -12.05
C GLU A 113 9.32 -0.70 -12.24
N CYS A 114 9.21 0.06 -11.15
CA CYS A 114 8.75 1.45 -11.20
C CYS A 114 9.78 2.41 -10.63
N LEU A 115 10.08 2.31 -9.34
CA LEU A 115 10.92 3.31 -8.68
C LEU A 115 12.35 3.33 -9.24
N ASN A 116 12.96 2.15 -9.43
CA ASN A 116 14.33 2.06 -9.94
C ASN A 116 14.44 2.35 -11.44
N GLU A 117 13.32 2.33 -12.17
CA GLU A 117 13.31 2.57 -13.61
C GLU A 117 13.15 4.06 -13.97
N HIS A 118 12.89 4.92 -12.99
CA HIS A 118 12.58 6.32 -13.23
C HIS A 118 13.37 7.25 -12.33
N TRP A 119 13.75 8.40 -12.87
CA TRP A 119 14.25 9.54 -12.11
C TRP A 119 13.17 10.61 -12.15
N PHE A 120 12.31 10.60 -11.14
CA PHE A 120 11.21 11.55 -11.08
C PHE A 120 11.73 12.96 -10.84
N CYS A 121 11.34 13.89 -11.70
CA CYS A 121 11.76 15.29 -11.58
C CYS A 121 10.88 16.08 -10.61
N SER A 122 9.67 15.58 -10.34
CA SER A 122 8.71 16.25 -9.46
C SER A 122 7.79 15.23 -8.81
N LEU A 123 7.11 15.67 -7.76
CA LEU A 123 6.10 14.84 -7.09
C LEU A 123 4.95 14.52 -8.04
N ALA A 124 4.56 15.51 -8.88
CA ALA A 124 3.49 15.30 -9.87
C ALA A 124 3.87 14.20 -10.86
N GLU A 125 5.11 14.23 -11.38
CA GLU A 125 5.57 13.18 -12.28
C GLU A 125 5.59 11.82 -11.60
N ALA A 126 6.09 11.76 -10.36
CA ALA A 126 6.12 10.51 -9.60
C ALA A 126 4.71 9.93 -9.46
N ARG A 127 3.73 10.77 -9.13
CA ARG A 127 2.34 10.33 -8.98
C ARG A 127 1.77 9.77 -10.29
N ILE A 128 2.03 10.43 -11.41
CA ILE A 128 1.55 9.98 -12.71
C ILE A 128 2.15 8.63 -13.08
N ARG A 129 3.47 8.49 -12.93
CA ARG A 129 4.16 7.27 -13.31
C ARG A 129 3.81 6.10 -12.40
N ILE A 130 3.69 6.35 -11.11
CA ILE A 130 3.31 5.32 -10.14
C ILE A 130 1.87 4.89 -10.37
N ALA A 131 0.96 5.82 -10.66
CA ALA A 131 -0.43 5.47 -10.97
C ALA A 131 -0.52 4.60 -12.23
N ALA A 132 0.27 4.91 -13.25
CA ALA A 132 0.31 4.11 -14.47
C ALA A 132 0.85 2.71 -14.21
N TRP A 133 1.93 2.59 -13.44
CA TRP A 133 2.49 1.29 -13.08
C TRP A 133 1.49 0.46 -12.29
N ARG A 134 0.81 1.08 -11.31
CA ARG A 134 -0.18 0.39 -10.49
C ARG A 134 -1.34 -0.13 -11.33
N ARG A 135 -1.82 0.67 -12.27
CA ARG A 135 -2.90 0.25 -13.19
C ARG A 135 -2.46 -0.94 -14.02
N ASP A 136 -1.25 -0.89 -14.58
CA ASP A 136 -0.71 -2.00 -15.34
C ASP A 136 -0.57 -3.26 -14.47
N TYR A 137 -0.07 -3.10 -13.25
CA TYR A 137 0.06 -4.21 -12.30
C TYR A 137 -1.28 -4.90 -12.08
N ASN A 138 -2.33 -4.12 -11.82
CA ASN A 138 -3.65 -4.68 -11.54
C ASN A 138 -4.31 -5.30 -12.77
N GLU A 139 -4.06 -4.74 -13.96
CA GLU A 139 -4.76 -5.16 -15.17
C GLU A 139 -4.07 -6.31 -15.91
N HIS A 140 -2.74 -6.39 -15.83
CA HIS A 140 -1.97 -7.28 -16.68
C HIS A 140 -1.19 -8.36 -15.96
N ARG A 141 -1.30 -8.42 -14.62
CA ARG A 141 -0.58 -9.43 -13.83
C ARG A 141 -1.50 -10.56 -13.45
N PRO A 142 -1.11 -11.83 -13.69
CA PRO A 142 -1.83 -12.94 -13.10
C PRO A 142 -1.58 -12.97 -11.59
N HIS A 143 -2.60 -13.35 -10.85
CA HIS A 143 -2.52 -13.45 -9.39
C HIS A 143 -2.76 -14.90 -8.99
N SER A 144 -1.89 -15.44 -8.15
CA SER A 144 -1.98 -16.85 -7.74
C SER A 144 -3.30 -17.16 -7.01
N ALA A 145 -3.87 -16.17 -6.34
CA ALA A 145 -5.15 -16.35 -5.63
C ALA A 145 -6.33 -16.62 -6.57
N ILE A 146 -6.19 -16.35 -7.85
CA ILE A 146 -7.24 -16.57 -8.87
C ILE A 146 -6.74 -17.47 -9.99
N GLY A 147 -5.84 -18.41 -9.68
CA GLY A 147 -5.37 -19.41 -10.61
C GLY A 147 -4.54 -18.89 -11.75
N ASN A 148 -3.73 -17.87 -11.51
CA ASN A 148 -2.90 -17.19 -12.51
C ASN A 148 -3.69 -16.48 -13.60
N LEU A 149 -4.96 -16.23 -13.37
CA LEU A 149 -5.74 -15.39 -14.25
C LEU A 149 -5.55 -13.92 -13.91
N THR A 150 -5.64 -13.06 -14.91
CA THR A 150 -5.66 -11.62 -14.69
C THR A 150 -6.93 -11.26 -13.95
N PRO A 151 -6.82 -10.40 -12.92
CA PRO A 151 -8.01 -10.00 -12.17
C PRO A 151 -9.03 -9.24 -13.01
#